data_c372fb0c81ed6bf3101903f19e58db6b
#
_entry.id   c372fb0c81ed6bf3101903f19e58db6b
#
_cell.length_a   1.000
_cell.length_b   1.000
_cell.length_c   1.000
_cell.angle_alpha   90.00
_cell.angle_beta   90.00
_cell.angle_gamma   90.00
#
_symmetry.space_group_name_H-M   'P 1'
#
loop_
_entity.id
_entity.type
_entity.pdbx_description
1 polymer ?
#
loop_
_entity_poly.entity_id
_entity_poly.type
_entity_poly.pdbx_seq_one_letter_code
_entity_poly.pdbx_strand_id
1 'polypeptide(L)'
;MSISVDWFEETIKETPESKSVYLDGLKIHYLVWGDTSKPGLFLIHGYSAHAHWWDFIAPSFLEDYCVVAIDLSGMGDSDHRKIYSQTLYAEEIKTVCNDMNWNSADFLAHSMAGPISVKTASMYPDLFKSLFLLDSIIVVPPDKARSFSGRGSMVRSDFVYDDLESAVESFRLIPPQPCNNDYLLKHIAVNSFKQTEQGWILKSDGMIMRTYTYEDLTDIFMSLKCPIYLVYGLMSQIFSQEILEYTTYAVSYTHLTLPTSDLV
;
A
#
# COMPACT_ATOMS: atom_id res chain seq x y z
N MET A 1 -4.58 -17.06 -15.72
CA MET A 1 -4.61 -16.29 -16.97
C MET A 1 -3.36 -15.44 -16.99
N SER A 2 -2.60 -15.42 -18.08
CA SER A 2 -1.51 -14.44 -18.20
C SER A 2 -2.14 -13.08 -18.40
N ILE A 3 -1.75 -12.09 -17.58
CA ILE A 3 -2.11 -10.69 -17.80
C ILE A 3 -1.51 -10.30 -19.15
N SER A 4 -2.37 -9.84 -20.08
CA SER A 4 -1.93 -9.43 -21.42
C SER A 4 -1.80 -7.91 -21.49
N VAL A 5 -0.99 -7.42 -22.44
CA VAL A 5 -0.87 -5.99 -22.72
C VAL A 5 -2.25 -5.40 -23.05
N ASP A 6 -3.06 -6.08 -23.83
CA ASP A 6 -4.40 -5.65 -24.22
C ASP A 6 -5.31 -5.45 -23.00
N TRP A 7 -5.25 -6.38 -22.04
CA TRP A 7 -6.00 -6.24 -20.79
C TRP A 7 -5.58 -5.00 -20.00
N PHE A 8 -4.27 -4.77 -19.90
CA PHE A 8 -3.73 -3.61 -19.20
C PHE A 8 -4.16 -2.30 -19.88
N GLU A 9 -4.00 -2.21 -21.20
CA GLU A 9 -4.37 -1.02 -21.98
C GLU A 9 -5.86 -0.71 -21.88
N GLU A 10 -6.72 -1.72 -21.84
CA GLU A 10 -8.16 -1.51 -21.62
C GLU A 10 -8.44 -1.04 -20.19
N THR A 11 -7.81 -1.66 -19.20
CA THR A 11 -8.08 -1.38 -17.79
C THR A 11 -7.66 0.04 -17.38
N ILE A 12 -6.51 0.54 -17.85
CA ILE A 12 -6.02 1.89 -17.51
C ILE A 12 -6.79 3.04 -18.20
N LYS A 13 -7.74 2.72 -19.10
CA LYS A 13 -8.66 3.74 -19.66
C LYS A 13 -9.66 4.24 -18.62
N GLU A 14 -9.95 3.43 -17.60
CA GLU A 14 -10.78 3.81 -16.46
C GLU A 14 -9.98 4.75 -15.55
N THR A 15 -9.93 6.02 -15.92
CA THR A 15 -9.13 7.02 -15.21
C THR A 15 -9.77 7.43 -13.88
N PRO A 16 -9.01 7.49 -12.77
CA PRO A 16 -9.53 7.94 -11.48
C PRO A 16 -9.74 9.46 -11.44
N GLU A 17 -10.61 9.89 -10.54
CA GLU A 17 -10.63 11.26 -10.05
C GLU A 17 -9.48 11.44 -9.03
N SER A 18 -8.61 12.42 -9.25
CA SER A 18 -7.54 12.80 -8.32
C SER A 18 -8.08 13.79 -7.29
N LYS A 19 -7.98 13.44 -6.00
CA LYS A 19 -8.47 14.22 -4.87
C LYS A 19 -7.40 14.46 -3.82
N SER A 20 -7.66 15.41 -2.93
CA SER A 20 -6.78 15.66 -1.78
C SER A 20 -7.59 16.17 -0.59
N VAL A 21 -7.19 15.74 0.60
CA VAL A 21 -7.62 16.27 1.89
C VAL A 21 -6.42 16.85 2.64
N TYR A 22 -6.68 17.59 3.70
CA TYR A 22 -5.61 18.15 4.54
C TYR A 22 -5.73 17.63 5.96
N LEU A 23 -4.60 17.12 6.48
CA LEU A 23 -4.43 16.70 7.87
C LEU A 23 -3.22 17.42 8.46
N ASP A 24 -3.41 18.18 9.54
CA ASP A 24 -2.37 19.00 10.17
C ASP A 24 -1.67 19.97 9.20
N GLY A 25 -2.39 20.47 8.20
CA GLY A 25 -1.88 21.37 7.16
C GLY A 25 -1.10 20.69 6.05
N LEU A 26 -0.97 19.36 6.07
CA LEU A 26 -0.34 18.57 5.03
C LEU A 26 -1.36 17.98 4.08
N LYS A 27 -1.07 18.04 2.79
CA LYS A 27 -1.89 17.45 1.73
C LYS A 27 -1.73 15.93 1.76
N ILE A 28 -2.86 15.22 1.82
CA ILE A 28 -2.97 13.78 1.61
C ILE A 28 -3.75 13.58 0.32
N HIS A 29 -3.06 13.03 -0.66
CA HIS A 29 -3.61 12.75 -1.99
C HIS A 29 -4.24 11.35 -2.04
N TYR A 30 -5.28 11.19 -2.85
CA TYR A 30 -5.89 9.90 -3.12
C TYR A 30 -6.61 9.89 -4.47
N LEU A 31 -6.79 8.70 -5.02
CA LEU A 31 -7.48 8.44 -6.28
C LEU A 31 -8.83 7.78 -6.01
N VAL A 32 -9.84 8.13 -6.81
CA VAL A 32 -11.20 7.59 -6.69
C VAL A 32 -11.66 7.06 -8.04
N TRP A 33 -12.17 5.83 -8.06
CA TRP A 33 -12.82 5.22 -9.24
C TRP A 33 -14.27 4.86 -8.92
N GLY A 34 -15.12 4.98 -9.93
CA GLY A 34 -16.49 4.48 -9.90
C GLY A 34 -17.49 5.37 -9.19
N ASP A 35 -18.66 4.81 -8.92
CA ASP A 35 -19.82 5.52 -8.37
C ASP A 35 -19.74 5.60 -6.84
N THR A 36 -19.71 6.81 -6.31
CA THR A 36 -19.61 7.09 -4.87
C THR A 36 -20.82 6.62 -4.04
N SER A 37 -21.91 6.23 -4.69
CA SER A 37 -23.08 5.64 -4.02
C SER A 37 -22.90 4.15 -3.67
N LYS A 38 -21.90 3.48 -4.27
CA LYS A 38 -21.57 2.09 -4.01
C LYS A 38 -20.80 1.90 -2.70
N PRO A 39 -20.76 0.67 -2.16
CA PRO A 39 -19.90 0.32 -1.03
C PRO A 39 -18.44 0.73 -1.28
N GLY A 40 -17.74 1.16 -0.23
CA GLY A 40 -16.34 1.55 -0.33
C GLY A 40 -15.38 0.36 -0.31
N LEU A 41 -14.39 0.38 -1.22
CA LEU A 41 -13.18 -0.45 -1.17
C LEU A 41 -11.96 0.47 -1.08
N PHE A 42 -11.21 0.37 0.02
CA PHE A 42 -10.06 1.22 0.29
C PHE A 42 -8.75 0.45 0.05
N LEU A 43 -7.94 0.91 -0.89
CA LEU A 43 -6.68 0.31 -1.29
C LEU A 43 -5.50 1.08 -0.69
N ILE A 44 -4.58 0.38 -0.03
CA ILE A 44 -3.44 0.99 0.65
C ILE A 44 -2.16 0.32 0.17
N HIS A 45 -1.27 1.13 -0.39
CA HIS A 45 -0.01 0.67 -0.96
C HIS A 45 1.07 0.38 0.08
N GLY A 46 2.10 -0.36 -0.32
CA GLY A 46 3.28 -0.66 0.47
C GLY A 46 4.32 0.47 0.51
N TYR A 47 5.47 0.18 1.15
CA TYR A 47 6.59 1.12 1.23
C TYR A 47 7.12 1.51 -0.16
N SER A 48 7.35 2.80 -0.35
CA SER A 48 7.86 3.39 -1.61
C SER A 48 6.98 3.14 -2.83
N ALA A 49 5.72 2.76 -2.61
CA ALA A 49 4.69 2.67 -3.64
C ALA A 49 3.79 3.93 -3.62
N HIS A 50 2.72 3.92 -4.37
CA HIS A 50 1.77 5.04 -4.48
C HIS A 50 0.42 4.55 -5.03
N ALA A 51 -0.59 5.41 -5.01
CA ALA A 51 -1.97 5.07 -5.41
C ALA A 51 -2.07 4.53 -6.84
N HIS A 52 -1.23 4.99 -7.77
CA HIS A 52 -1.21 4.51 -9.16
C HIS A 52 -0.73 3.05 -9.34
N TRP A 53 -0.28 2.38 -8.29
CA TRP A 53 -0.08 0.93 -8.31
C TRP A 53 -1.40 0.16 -8.48
N TRP A 54 -2.52 0.83 -8.21
CA TRP A 54 -3.85 0.26 -8.28
C TRP A 54 -4.60 0.57 -9.57
N ASP A 55 -4.05 1.40 -10.47
CA ASP A 55 -4.72 1.84 -11.71
C ASP A 55 -5.23 0.68 -12.57
N PHE A 56 -4.47 -0.41 -12.63
CA PHE A 56 -4.83 -1.59 -13.42
C PHE A 56 -5.57 -2.67 -12.63
N ILE A 57 -5.80 -2.45 -11.33
CA ILE A 57 -6.52 -3.38 -10.44
C ILE A 57 -7.88 -2.80 -10.05
N ALA A 58 -7.93 -1.53 -9.67
CA ALA A 58 -9.12 -0.84 -9.19
C ALA A 58 -10.34 -0.98 -10.12
N PRO A 59 -10.19 -0.89 -11.45
CA PRO A 59 -11.31 -1.03 -12.39
C PRO A 59 -12.03 -2.38 -12.31
N SER A 60 -11.34 -3.46 -11.88
CA SER A 60 -11.95 -4.78 -11.74
C SER A 60 -13.02 -4.87 -10.63
N PHE A 61 -13.11 -3.87 -9.76
CA PHE A 61 -14.05 -3.84 -8.65
C PHE A 61 -15.23 -2.89 -8.86
N LEU A 62 -15.27 -2.14 -9.98
CA LEU A 62 -16.22 -1.06 -10.18
C LEU A 62 -17.68 -1.52 -10.39
N GLU A 63 -17.89 -2.81 -10.66
CA GLU A 63 -19.24 -3.36 -10.71
C GLU A 63 -19.91 -3.28 -9.33
N ASP A 64 -19.16 -3.53 -8.24
CA ASP A 64 -19.69 -3.65 -6.89
C ASP A 64 -19.28 -2.53 -5.94
N TYR A 65 -18.18 -1.81 -6.23
CA TYR A 65 -17.55 -0.87 -5.32
C TYR A 65 -17.29 0.51 -5.92
N CYS A 66 -17.27 1.53 -5.04
CA CYS A 66 -16.48 2.72 -5.23
C CYS A 66 -15.09 2.45 -4.65
N VAL A 67 -14.04 2.61 -5.46
CA VAL A 67 -12.67 2.28 -5.07
C VAL A 67 -11.89 3.56 -4.76
N VAL A 68 -11.20 3.56 -3.63
CA VAL A 68 -10.28 4.64 -3.23
C VAL A 68 -8.89 4.06 -3.03
N ALA A 69 -7.87 4.72 -3.57
CA ALA A 69 -6.47 4.41 -3.29
C ALA A 69 -5.76 5.66 -2.75
N ILE A 70 -5.21 5.56 -1.54
CA ILE A 70 -4.49 6.66 -0.89
C ILE A 70 -3.02 6.68 -1.30
N ASP A 71 -2.44 7.88 -1.36
CA ASP A 71 -1.01 8.10 -1.21
C ASP A 71 -0.72 8.41 0.26
N LEU A 72 -0.10 7.49 0.99
CA LEU A 72 0.34 7.75 2.37
C LEU A 72 1.39 8.87 2.39
N SER A 73 1.37 9.75 3.40
CA SER A 73 2.33 10.84 3.49
C SER A 73 3.77 10.36 3.34
N GLY A 74 4.59 11.15 2.65
CA GLY A 74 5.95 10.79 2.26
C GLY A 74 6.05 9.90 1.01
N MET A 75 4.93 9.54 0.37
CA MET A 75 4.87 8.71 -0.84
C MET A 75 3.84 9.28 -1.82
N GLY A 76 4.01 8.96 -3.10
CA GLY A 76 3.13 9.45 -4.16
C GLY A 76 3.02 10.97 -4.21
N ASP A 77 1.84 11.49 -4.39
CA ASP A 77 1.56 12.93 -4.50
C ASP A 77 1.12 13.57 -3.16
N SER A 78 1.25 12.85 -2.04
CA SER A 78 1.07 13.37 -0.70
C SER A 78 2.31 14.11 -0.19
N ASP A 79 2.10 15.05 0.74
CA ASP A 79 3.19 15.81 1.35
C ASP A 79 4.07 14.93 2.24
N HIS A 80 5.30 15.38 2.45
CA HIS A 80 6.26 14.73 3.34
C HIS A 80 6.11 15.21 4.78
N ARG A 81 6.39 14.32 5.75
CA ARG A 81 6.42 14.61 7.19
C ARG A 81 7.83 14.59 7.75
N LYS A 82 8.00 15.15 8.94
CA LYS A 82 9.27 15.06 9.68
C LYS A 82 9.46 13.70 10.35
N ILE A 83 8.35 13.06 10.74
CA ILE A 83 8.28 11.74 11.38
C ILE A 83 7.10 10.96 10.82
N TYR A 84 7.22 9.65 10.82
CA TYR A 84 6.19 8.74 10.34
C TYR A 84 5.86 7.70 11.40
N SER A 85 4.60 7.30 11.53
CA SER A 85 4.16 6.26 12.45
C SER A 85 2.87 5.60 11.97
N GLN A 86 2.58 4.43 12.49
CA GLN A 86 1.32 3.73 12.23
C GLN A 86 0.10 4.58 12.63
N THR A 87 0.20 5.29 13.75
CA THR A 87 -0.87 6.19 14.22
C THR A 87 -1.11 7.35 13.26
N LEU A 88 -0.05 8.02 12.78
CA LEU A 88 -0.20 9.12 11.83
C LEU A 88 -0.83 8.64 10.50
N TYR A 89 -0.41 7.50 9.98
CA TYR A 89 -1.02 6.92 8.79
C TYR A 89 -2.47 6.48 9.03
N ALA A 90 -2.80 6.00 10.23
CA ALA A 90 -4.20 5.67 10.58
C ALA A 90 -5.11 6.90 10.55
N GLU A 91 -4.61 8.06 11.02
CA GLU A 91 -5.33 9.32 10.93
C GLU A 91 -5.53 9.79 9.48
N GLU A 92 -4.55 9.59 8.61
CA GLU A 92 -4.65 9.90 7.17
C GLU A 92 -5.75 9.07 6.51
N ILE A 93 -5.76 7.75 6.76
CA ILE A 93 -6.80 6.84 6.25
C ILE A 93 -8.18 7.28 6.73
N LYS A 94 -8.31 7.57 8.04
CA LYS A 94 -9.58 8.05 8.61
C LYS A 94 -10.03 9.35 7.98
N THR A 95 -9.10 10.27 7.72
CA THR A 95 -9.39 11.58 7.10
C THR A 95 -9.94 11.42 5.69
N VAL A 96 -9.34 10.54 4.87
CA VAL A 96 -9.84 10.23 3.53
C VAL A 96 -11.23 9.56 3.58
N CYS A 97 -11.45 8.61 4.51
CA CYS A 97 -12.76 8.00 4.68
C CYS A 97 -13.83 9.02 5.08
N ASN A 98 -13.47 10.00 5.93
CA ASN A 98 -14.39 11.09 6.29
C ASN A 98 -14.74 11.97 5.08
N ASP A 99 -13.78 12.31 4.22
CA ASP A 99 -14.01 13.09 3.00
C ASP A 99 -14.92 12.35 2.01
N MET A 100 -14.77 11.03 1.93
CA MET A 100 -15.65 10.16 1.16
C MET A 100 -17.02 9.92 1.82
N ASN A 101 -17.26 10.43 3.02
CA ASN A 101 -18.46 10.17 3.84
C ASN A 101 -18.67 8.67 4.14
N TRP A 102 -17.59 7.90 4.25
CA TRP A 102 -17.66 6.48 4.53
C TRP A 102 -17.67 6.20 6.04
N ASN A 103 -18.75 5.60 6.52
CA ASN A 103 -18.84 5.09 7.89
C ASN A 103 -18.21 3.70 8.02
N SER A 104 -18.16 2.94 6.93
CA SER A 104 -17.48 1.64 6.86
C SER A 104 -17.11 1.29 5.42
N ALA A 105 -16.03 0.53 5.25
CA ALA A 105 -15.53 0.06 3.96
C ALA A 105 -14.83 -1.31 4.10
N ASP A 106 -14.61 -1.97 2.98
CA ASP A 106 -13.66 -3.06 2.86
C ASP A 106 -12.26 -2.51 2.60
N PHE A 107 -11.24 -3.08 3.25
CA PHE A 107 -9.85 -2.59 3.17
C PHE A 107 -8.94 -3.64 2.56
N LEU A 108 -8.07 -3.22 1.66
CA LEU A 108 -7.04 -4.03 1.05
C LEU A 108 -5.69 -3.35 1.24
N ALA A 109 -4.81 -3.99 2.00
CA ALA A 109 -3.56 -3.43 2.46
C ALA A 109 -2.37 -4.27 2.00
N HIS A 110 -1.45 -3.67 1.25
CA HIS A 110 -0.26 -4.34 0.74
C HIS A 110 0.97 -4.07 1.60
N SER A 111 1.72 -5.12 1.96
CA SER A 111 3.05 -5.00 2.59
C SER A 111 3.04 -4.13 3.85
N MET A 112 3.78 -3.00 3.89
CA MET A 112 3.83 -2.04 5.01
C MET A 112 2.44 -1.54 5.44
N ALA A 113 1.47 -1.51 4.54
CA ALA A 113 0.11 -1.05 4.86
C ALA A 113 -0.65 -2.00 5.80
N GLY A 114 -0.27 -3.26 5.91
CA GLY A 114 -0.94 -4.21 6.81
C GLY A 114 -0.88 -3.79 8.28
N PRO A 115 0.31 -3.61 8.89
CA PRO A 115 0.42 -3.10 10.25
C PRO A 115 -0.30 -1.75 10.45
N ILE A 116 -0.25 -0.86 9.44
CA ILE A 116 -0.96 0.42 9.45
C ILE A 116 -2.48 0.18 9.52
N SER A 117 -3.00 -0.73 8.72
CA SER A 117 -4.44 -1.06 8.70
C SER A 117 -4.90 -1.73 9.99
N VAL A 118 -4.08 -2.58 10.60
CA VAL A 118 -4.34 -3.16 11.93
C VAL A 118 -4.43 -2.06 12.98
N LYS A 119 -3.51 -1.10 12.97
CA LYS A 119 -3.58 0.07 13.86
C LYS A 119 -4.83 0.90 13.59
N THR A 120 -5.17 1.13 12.33
CA THR A 120 -6.37 1.88 11.93
C THR A 120 -7.64 1.18 12.43
N ALA A 121 -7.75 -0.15 12.24
CA ALA A 121 -8.90 -0.93 12.70
C ALA A 121 -9.04 -0.95 14.23
N SER A 122 -7.92 -0.89 14.95
CA SER A 122 -7.93 -0.75 16.41
C SER A 122 -8.45 0.62 16.87
N MET A 123 -8.08 1.69 16.17
CA MET A 123 -8.50 3.05 16.49
C MET A 123 -9.94 3.34 16.03
N TYR A 124 -10.35 2.75 14.92
CA TYR A 124 -11.62 2.99 14.24
C TYR A 124 -12.31 1.67 13.85
N PRO A 125 -12.72 0.84 14.82
CA PRO A 125 -13.19 -0.53 14.56
C PRO A 125 -14.44 -0.57 13.67
N ASP A 126 -15.34 0.40 13.78
CA ASP A 126 -16.58 0.44 12.99
C ASP A 126 -16.34 0.77 11.51
N LEU A 127 -15.14 1.27 11.18
CA LEU A 127 -14.78 1.59 9.81
C LEU A 127 -14.52 0.34 8.96
N PHE A 128 -14.11 -0.77 9.57
CA PHE A 128 -13.69 -1.98 8.87
C PHE A 128 -14.82 -3.01 8.75
N LYS A 129 -15.34 -3.21 7.54
CA LYS A 129 -16.19 -4.36 7.21
C LYS A 129 -15.37 -5.64 7.10
N SER A 130 -14.23 -5.54 6.43
CA SER A 130 -13.24 -6.60 6.27
C SER A 130 -11.85 -6.01 6.03
N LEU A 131 -10.80 -6.81 6.25
CA LEU A 131 -9.41 -6.45 6.01
C LEU A 131 -8.71 -7.54 5.21
N PHE A 132 -8.30 -7.22 3.98
CA PHE A 132 -7.46 -8.07 3.13
C PHE A 132 -6.00 -7.63 3.26
N LEU A 133 -5.16 -8.54 3.74
CA LEU A 133 -3.72 -8.34 3.92
C LEU A 133 -3.00 -9.02 2.76
N LEU A 134 -2.43 -8.21 1.85
CA LEU A 134 -1.69 -8.71 0.69
C LEU A 134 -0.19 -8.69 1.00
N ASP A 135 0.41 -9.86 1.03
CA ASP A 135 1.86 -10.07 1.26
C ASP A 135 2.39 -9.20 2.41
N SER A 136 1.69 -9.23 3.55
CA SER A 136 1.87 -8.30 4.66
C SER A 136 2.09 -9.03 5.98
N ILE A 137 3.25 -8.80 6.62
CA ILE A 137 3.60 -9.36 7.93
C ILE A 137 3.12 -8.40 9.02
N ILE A 138 2.25 -8.89 9.90
CA ILE A 138 1.73 -8.13 11.05
C ILE A 138 2.46 -8.52 12.33
N VAL A 139 2.63 -9.81 12.54
CA VAL A 139 3.25 -10.39 13.73
C VAL A 139 4.41 -11.29 13.34
N VAL A 140 5.44 -11.28 14.17
CA VAL A 140 6.61 -12.13 13.98
C VAL A 140 6.91 -12.87 15.29
N PRO A 141 7.51 -14.08 15.24
CA PRO A 141 7.98 -14.75 16.44
C PRO A 141 8.89 -13.82 17.28
N PRO A 142 8.77 -13.82 18.63
CA PRO A 142 9.50 -12.88 19.50
C PRO A 142 11.02 -12.90 19.33
N ASP A 143 11.60 -14.05 19.01
CA ASP A 143 13.04 -14.21 18.74
C ASP A 143 13.47 -13.54 17.41
N LYS A 144 12.54 -13.30 16.50
CA LYS A 144 12.76 -12.64 15.19
C LYS A 144 12.41 -11.14 15.17
N ALA A 145 11.72 -10.65 16.17
CA ALA A 145 11.30 -9.24 16.23
C ALA A 145 12.47 -8.26 16.08
N ARG A 146 13.64 -8.57 16.69
CA ARG A 146 14.85 -7.73 16.57
C ARG A 146 15.48 -7.74 15.16
N SER A 147 15.27 -8.79 14.40
CA SER A 147 15.82 -8.87 13.03
C SER A 147 14.93 -8.15 12.00
N PHE A 148 13.67 -7.92 12.33
CA PHE A 148 12.72 -7.19 11.52
C PHE A 148 12.80 -5.67 11.72
N SER A 149 13.04 -5.23 12.96
CA SER A 149 13.26 -3.82 13.26
C SER A 149 14.61 -3.36 12.69
N GLY A 150 14.61 -2.67 11.56
CA GLY A 150 15.80 -2.04 10.97
C GLY A 150 16.30 -2.59 9.64
N ARG A 151 15.62 -3.56 9.02
CA ARG A 151 15.98 -4.08 7.68
C ARG A 151 15.25 -3.41 6.52
N GLY A 152 14.65 -2.24 6.70
CA GLY A 152 14.09 -1.51 5.60
C GLY A 152 15.18 -1.13 4.58
N SER A 153 15.06 -1.59 3.33
CA SER A 153 15.87 -1.06 2.24
C SER A 153 15.57 0.44 2.15
N MET A 154 16.56 1.26 2.47
CA MET A 154 16.39 2.71 2.34
C MET A 154 16.33 3.06 0.86
N VAL A 155 15.23 3.66 0.46
CA VAL A 155 15.11 4.28 -0.86
C VAL A 155 16.09 5.46 -0.90
N ARG A 156 16.86 5.54 -1.96
CA ARG A 156 17.72 6.70 -2.23
C ARG A 156 16.89 7.75 -2.96
N SER A 157 16.27 8.64 -2.19
CA SER A 157 15.49 9.78 -2.72
C SER A 157 16.34 11.00 -3.06
N ASP A 158 17.66 10.90 -2.89
CA ASP A 158 18.63 11.99 -3.10
C ASP A 158 19.16 12.07 -4.53
N PHE A 159 18.77 11.14 -5.41
CA PHE A 159 19.14 11.20 -6.82
C PHE A 159 18.23 12.14 -7.60
N VAL A 160 18.88 12.98 -8.42
CA VAL A 160 18.23 13.85 -9.40
C VAL A 160 18.60 13.36 -10.79
N TYR A 161 17.61 13.18 -11.66
CA TYR A 161 17.77 12.74 -13.04
C TYR A 161 17.47 13.89 -13.98
N ASP A 162 18.21 14.01 -15.08
CA ASP A 162 18.06 15.09 -16.04
C ASP A 162 16.70 15.02 -16.77
N ASP A 163 16.19 13.81 -17.01
CA ASP A 163 14.94 13.56 -17.69
C ASP A 163 14.16 12.38 -17.09
N LEU A 164 12.87 12.28 -17.46
CA LEU A 164 11.98 11.22 -16.99
C LEU A 164 12.41 9.83 -17.49
N GLU A 165 12.97 9.72 -18.70
CA GLU A 165 13.37 8.44 -19.27
C GLU A 165 14.49 7.81 -18.42
N SER A 166 15.53 8.56 -18.11
CA SER A 166 16.62 8.13 -17.22
C SER A 166 16.12 7.76 -15.82
N ALA A 167 15.16 8.53 -15.28
CA ALA A 167 14.56 8.25 -13.99
C ALA A 167 13.79 6.89 -14.02
N VAL A 168 12.96 6.68 -15.04
CA VAL A 168 12.18 5.45 -15.23
C VAL A 168 13.08 4.23 -15.43
N GLU A 169 14.15 4.35 -16.23
CA GLU A 169 15.13 3.27 -16.43
C GLU A 169 15.85 2.87 -15.12
N SER A 170 16.00 3.83 -14.19
CA SER A 170 16.61 3.57 -12.89
C SER A 170 15.68 2.90 -11.88
N PHE A 171 14.37 2.91 -12.13
CA PHE A 171 13.37 2.39 -11.19
C PHE A 171 13.57 0.89 -10.92
N ARG A 172 13.43 0.49 -9.65
CA ARG A 172 13.49 -0.92 -9.22
C ARG A 172 12.43 -1.17 -8.15
N LEU A 173 11.82 -2.34 -8.21
CA LEU A 173 10.92 -2.81 -7.15
C LEU A 173 11.67 -3.03 -5.83
N ILE A 174 10.98 -2.85 -4.72
CA ILE A 174 11.51 -3.06 -3.38
C ILE A 174 10.57 -4.03 -2.61
N PRO A 175 11.06 -5.21 -2.20
CA PRO A 175 12.40 -5.77 -2.47
C PRO A 175 12.64 -6.02 -3.97
N PRO A 176 13.91 -6.08 -4.43
CA PRO A 176 14.21 -6.39 -5.82
C PRO A 176 13.64 -7.76 -6.21
N GLN A 177 12.85 -7.76 -7.28
CA GLN A 177 12.25 -8.99 -7.83
C GLN A 177 12.12 -8.86 -9.34
N PRO A 178 12.15 -9.98 -10.08
CA PRO A 178 11.90 -9.95 -11.51
C PRO A 178 10.43 -9.56 -11.76
N CYS A 179 10.21 -8.73 -12.77
CA CYS A 179 8.89 -8.44 -13.31
C CYS A 179 8.95 -8.69 -14.81
N ASN A 180 8.15 -9.64 -15.30
CA ASN A 180 8.11 -9.98 -16.73
C ASN A 180 7.14 -9.10 -17.53
N ASN A 181 6.43 -8.20 -16.83
CA ASN A 181 5.44 -7.30 -17.41
C ASN A 181 6.02 -5.87 -17.47
N ASP A 182 6.91 -5.62 -18.42
CA ASP A 182 7.62 -4.34 -18.55
C ASP A 182 6.66 -3.13 -18.64
N TYR A 183 5.48 -3.32 -19.25
CA TYR A 183 4.47 -2.28 -19.36
C TYR A 183 3.89 -1.87 -17.98
N LEU A 184 3.66 -2.85 -17.07
CA LEU A 184 3.25 -2.56 -15.68
C LEU A 184 4.36 -1.82 -14.93
N LEU A 185 5.59 -2.33 -15.01
CA LEU A 185 6.74 -1.72 -14.37
C LEU A 185 6.97 -0.29 -14.86
N LYS A 186 6.84 -0.05 -16.17
CA LYS A 186 6.96 1.28 -16.76
C LYS A 186 5.86 2.22 -16.28
N HIS A 187 4.62 1.76 -16.21
CA HIS A 187 3.49 2.55 -15.71
C HIS A 187 3.71 2.99 -14.25
N ILE A 188 4.11 2.06 -13.39
CA ILE A 188 4.45 2.33 -12.00
C ILE A 188 5.62 3.32 -11.92
N ALA A 189 6.70 3.07 -12.67
CA ALA A 189 7.89 3.90 -12.66
C ALA A 189 7.60 5.36 -13.06
N VAL A 190 6.85 5.58 -14.14
CA VAL A 190 6.48 6.93 -14.60
C VAL A 190 5.75 7.71 -13.50
N ASN A 191 4.86 7.07 -12.76
CA ASN A 191 4.10 7.69 -11.67
C ASN A 191 4.90 7.82 -10.36
N SER A 192 6.08 7.17 -10.26
CA SER A 192 6.95 7.22 -9.07
C SER A 192 7.82 8.48 -9.00
N PHE A 193 7.98 9.22 -10.09
CA PHE A 193 8.83 10.40 -10.15
C PHE A 193 8.03 11.69 -10.30
N LYS A 194 8.62 12.80 -9.84
CA LYS A 194 8.10 14.15 -10.05
C LYS A 194 9.20 15.09 -10.57
N GLN A 195 8.79 16.05 -11.38
CA GLN A 195 9.68 17.08 -11.87
C GLN A 195 9.88 18.19 -10.84
N THR A 196 11.10 18.64 -10.68
CA THR A 196 11.50 19.79 -9.86
C THR A 196 12.33 20.76 -10.70
N GLU A 197 12.70 21.90 -10.13
CA GLU A 197 13.62 22.85 -10.79
C GLU A 197 15.00 22.25 -11.07
N GLN A 198 15.42 21.23 -10.32
CA GLN A 198 16.71 20.57 -10.44
C GLN A 198 16.70 19.36 -11.38
N GLY A 199 15.51 18.85 -11.76
CA GLY A 199 15.33 17.65 -12.56
C GLY A 199 14.26 16.73 -11.97
N TRP A 200 14.31 15.47 -12.30
CA TRP A 200 13.34 14.46 -11.85
C TRP A 200 13.85 13.75 -10.60
N ILE A 201 12.98 13.65 -9.60
CA ILE A 201 13.27 12.98 -8.32
C ILE A 201 12.20 11.95 -7.99
N LEU A 202 12.57 10.93 -7.22
CA LEU A 202 11.61 9.96 -6.68
C LEU A 202 10.65 10.66 -5.70
N LYS A 203 9.36 10.35 -5.79
CA LYS A 203 8.33 10.91 -4.88
C LYS A 203 8.45 10.41 -3.45
N SER A 204 9.02 9.21 -3.24
CA SER A 204 9.16 8.60 -1.92
C SER A 204 10.21 9.29 -1.06
N ASP A 205 9.86 9.63 0.19
CA ASP A 205 10.75 10.25 1.16
C ASP A 205 11.71 9.22 1.77
N GLY A 206 13.02 9.43 1.57
CA GLY A 206 14.06 8.60 2.18
C GLY A 206 14.11 8.63 3.71
N MET A 207 13.38 9.57 4.35
CA MET A 207 13.29 9.68 5.79
C MET A 207 12.28 8.72 6.42
N ILE A 208 11.36 8.12 5.64
CA ILE A 208 10.33 7.22 6.17
C ILE A 208 10.97 6.14 7.05
N MET A 209 11.87 5.31 6.50
CA MET A 209 12.45 4.19 7.25
C MET A 209 13.37 4.62 8.39
N ARG A 210 13.81 5.89 8.41
CA ARG A 210 14.66 6.43 9.49
C ARG A 210 13.86 6.95 10.68
N THR A 211 12.63 7.37 10.45
CA THR A 211 11.79 8.05 11.44
C THR A 211 10.52 7.27 11.79
N TYR A 212 10.23 6.20 11.04
CA TYR A 212 9.05 5.37 11.25
C TYR A 212 9.12 4.64 12.60
N THR A 213 8.11 4.89 13.42
CA THR A 213 7.97 4.21 14.71
C THR A 213 7.12 2.95 14.55
N TYR A 214 7.73 1.82 14.85
CA TYR A 214 7.05 0.52 14.90
C TYR A 214 6.46 0.29 16.28
N GLU A 215 5.23 -0.18 16.31
CA GLU A 215 4.55 -0.67 17.51
C GLU A 215 4.39 -2.18 17.41
N ASP A 216 4.46 -2.89 18.53
CA ASP A 216 4.05 -4.29 18.58
C ASP A 216 2.52 -4.34 18.53
N LEU A 217 1.99 -4.91 17.47
CA LEU A 217 0.56 -5.00 17.22
C LEU A 217 -0.02 -6.39 17.53
N THR A 218 0.73 -7.29 18.16
CA THR A 218 0.32 -8.68 18.37
C THR A 218 -1.02 -8.77 19.10
N ASP A 219 -1.15 -8.15 20.27
CA ASP A 219 -2.38 -8.18 21.05
C ASP A 219 -3.53 -7.45 20.35
N ILE A 220 -3.22 -6.34 19.67
CA ILE A 220 -4.19 -5.57 18.89
C ILE A 220 -4.73 -6.45 17.76
N PHE A 221 -3.85 -7.07 17.00
CA PHE A 221 -4.21 -7.92 15.86
C PHE A 221 -5.11 -9.09 16.28
N MET A 222 -4.77 -9.75 17.38
CA MET A 222 -5.57 -10.84 17.96
C MET A 222 -6.95 -10.39 18.46
N SER A 223 -7.13 -9.12 18.76
CA SER A 223 -8.38 -8.55 19.29
C SER A 223 -9.30 -7.95 18.23
N LEU A 224 -8.86 -7.84 16.98
CA LEU A 224 -9.67 -7.30 15.89
C LEU A 224 -10.94 -8.13 15.69
N LYS A 225 -12.06 -7.46 15.41
CA LYS A 225 -13.37 -8.10 15.26
C LYS A 225 -13.82 -8.23 13.80
N CYS A 226 -13.25 -7.44 12.90
CA CYS A 226 -13.58 -7.57 11.48
C CYS A 226 -13.00 -8.87 10.89
N PRO A 227 -13.64 -9.45 9.87
CA PRO A 227 -13.05 -10.54 9.10
C PRO A 227 -11.70 -10.12 8.51
N ILE A 228 -10.69 -11.02 8.64
CA ILE A 228 -9.33 -10.80 8.11
C ILE A 228 -9.02 -11.91 7.12
N TYR A 229 -8.49 -11.52 5.96
CA TYR A 229 -8.08 -12.42 4.88
C TYR A 229 -6.61 -12.17 4.58
N LEU A 230 -5.78 -13.21 4.73
CA LEU A 230 -4.38 -13.16 4.35
C LEU A 230 -4.20 -13.74 2.94
N VAL A 231 -3.65 -12.93 2.05
CA VAL A 231 -3.31 -13.31 0.68
C VAL A 231 -1.81 -13.13 0.51
N TYR A 232 -1.09 -14.17 0.10
CA TYR A 232 0.36 -14.09 -0.10
C TYR A 232 0.79 -14.97 -1.27
N GLY A 233 1.91 -14.59 -1.90
CA GLY A 233 2.52 -15.37 -2.96
C GLY A 233 3.31 -16.55 -2.41
N LEU A 234 3.18 -17.74 -2.99
CA LEU A 234 3.97 -18.92 -2.60
C LEU A 234 5.48 -18.71 -2.80
N MET A 235 5.86 -17.78 -3.67
CA MET A 235 7.26 -17.39 -3.93
C MET A 235 7.66 -16.12 -3.17
N SER A 236 6.82 -15.62 -2.27
CA SER A 236 7.11 -14.42 -1.50
C SER A 236 8.40 -14.56 -0.71
N GLN A 237 9.28 -13.57 -0.81
CA GLN A 237 10.52 -13.51 -0.04
C GLN A 237 10.31 -12.96 1.38
N ILE A 238 9.11 -12.47 1.68
CA ILE A 238 8.75 -11.85 2.95
C ILE A 238 8.27 -12.92 3.93
N PHE A 239 7.46 -13.88 3.47
CA PHE A 239 6.93 -14.95 4.30
C PHE A 239 7.86 -16.16 4.35
N SER A 240 8.40 -16.45 5.53
CA SER A 240 8.93 -17.79 5.82
C SER A 240 7.81 -18.70 6.33
N GLN A 241 8.00 -20.01 6.21
CA GLN A 241 7.05 -21.01 6.75
C GLN A 241 6.75 -20.75 8.24
N GLU A 242 7.76 -20.40 9.01
CA GLU A 242 7.66 -20.12 10.45
C GLU A 242 6.84 -18.85 10.75
N ILE A 243 7.02 -17.78 9.97
CA ILE A 243 6.22 -16.55 10.10
C ILE A 243 4.75 -16.86 9.76
N LEU A 244 4.52 -17.65 8.71
CA LEU A 244 3.18 -18.04 8.30
C LEU A 244 2.47 -18.85 9.39
N GLU A 245 3.13 -19.88 9.95
CA GLU A 245 2.60 -20.70 11.03
C GLU A 245 2.31 -19.87 12.29
N TYR A 246 3.21 -18.97 12.66
CA TYR A 246 3.02 -18.08 13.80
C TYR A 246 1.85 -17.13 13.59
N THR A 247 1.75 -16.52 12.41
CA THR A 247 0.65 -15.62 12.05
C THR A 247 -0.68 -16.39 12.04
N THR A 248 -0.70 -17.60 11.50
CA THR A 248 -1.86 -18.49 11.47
C THR A 248 -2.34 -18.88 12.86
N TYR A 249 -1.40 -19.16 13.77
CA TYR A 249 -1.72 -19.51 15.15
C TYR A 249 -2.31 -18.30 15.91
N ALA A 250 -1.82 -17.10 15.63
CA ALA A 250 -2.24 -15.89 16.33
C ALA A 250 -3.69 -15.47 16.03
N VAL A 251 -4.26 -15.87 14.88
CA VAL A 251 -5.61 -15.43 14.49
C VAL A 251 -6.38 -16.51 13.73
N SER A 252 -7.67 -16.64 14.05
CA SER A 252 -8.61 -17.45 13.26
C SER A 252 -9.06 -16.66 12.03
N TYR A 253 -8.41 -16.86 10.88
CA TYR A 253 -8.78 -16.20 9.64
C TYR A 253 -8.73 -17.13 8.43
N THR A 254 -9.29 -16.69 7.31
CA THR A 254 -9.27 -17.43 6.06
C THR A 254 -7.98 -17.11 5.30
N HIS A 255 -7.27 -18.15 4.87
CA HIS A 255 -6.05 -18.02 4.05
C HIS A 255 -6.37 -18.16 2.58
N LEU A 256 -5.79 -17.27 1.77
CA LEU A 256 -5.77 -17.41 0.32
C LEU A 256 -4.30 -17.39 -0.13
N THR A 257 -3.89 -18.44 -0.81
CA THR A 257 -2.53 -18.53 -1.39
C THR A 257 -2.59 -18.32 -2.90
N LEU A 258 -1.68 -17.51 -3.42
CA LEU A 258 -1.49 -17.34 -4.86
C LEU A 258 -0.30 -18.17 -5.33
N PRO A 259 -0.40 -18.84 -6.50
CA PRO A 259 0.64 -19.72 -7.01
C PRO A 259 1.94 -19.00 -7.43
N THR A 260 1.94 -17.69 -7.43
CA THR A 260 3.07 -16.84 -7.85
C THR A 260 3.30 -15.69 -6.87
N SER A 261 4.51 -15.12 -6.85
CA SER A 261 4.82 -13.87 -6.16
C SER A 261 4.44 -12.64 -6.97
N ASP A 262 3.96 -12.83 -8.20
CA ASP A 262 3.58 -11.74 -9.09
C ASP A 262 2.25 -11.14 -8.61
N LEU A 263 2.33 -10.36 -7.53
CA LEU A 263 1.26 -9.49 -7.04
C LEU A 263 1.31 -8.12 -7.75
N VAL A 264 2.11 -8.04 -8.80
CA VAL A 264 2.20 -6.88 -9.70
C VAL A 264 2.08 -7.33 -11.13
#